data_9d60543ea8f28d3e7669491cb20f43f2
#
_entry.id   9d60543ea8f28d3e7669491cb20f43f2
#
_cell.length_a   1.000
_cell.length_b   1.000
_cell.length_c   1.000
_cell.angle_alpha   90.00
_cell.angle_beta   90.00
_cell.angle_gamma   90.00
#
_symmetry.space_group_name_H-M   'P 1'
#
loop_
_entity.id
_entity.type
_entity.pdbx_description
1 polymer ?
#
loop_
_entity_poly.entity_id
_entity_poly.type
_entity_poly.pdbx_seq_one_letter_code
_entity_poly.pdbx_strand_id
1 'polypeptide(L)'
;MNTLENVKQWFIDRDLENGGRLDKQSLKLSEEFGELCAGYLKKNEKVIKDSIGDCAVVIVGLASLVKADMHKIFNEVFSDEVFNDEYYVIECLVFLNRAISNIQLSNEFTNRDIYIVDLSRSIYWLKSISNILCYNFEECFELAYQEIKDRKGRWIDGSFVKWEDLPDDSKI
;
A
#
# COMPACT_ATOMS: atom_id res chain seq x y z
N MET A 1 10.80 -12.40 12.26
CA MET A 1 10.89 -11.47 11.12
C MET A 1 9.65 -10.60 11.24
N ASN A 2 9.71 -9.29 11.13
CA ASN A 2 8.49 -8.49 11.21
C ASN A 2 7.78 -8.49 9.85
N THR A 3 6.52 -8.11 9.80
CA THR A 3 5.67 -8.10 8.61
C THR A 3 6.30 -7.32 7.46
N LEU A 4 6.91 -6.17 7.75
CA LEU A 4 7.59 -5.33 6.75
C LEU A 4 8.69 -6.09 6.00
N GLU A 5 9.56 -6.80 6.73
CA GLU A 5 10.63 -7.59 6.11
C GLU A 5 10.08 -8.80 5.34
N ASN A 6 9.00 -9.41 5.82
CA ASN A 6 8.35 -10.50 5.12
C ASN A 6 7.74 -10.05 3.79
N VAL A 7 7.03 -8.92 3.76
CA VAL A 7 6.45 -8.35 2.54
C VAL A 7 7.54 -7.92 1.56
N LYS A 8 8.62 -7.28 2.05
CA LYS A 8 9.78 -6.95 1.24
C LYS A 8 10.39 -8.19 0.58
N GLN A 9 10.60 -9.25 1.36
CA GLN A 9 11.13 -10.50 0.85
C GLN A 9 10.19 -11.14 -0.18
N TRP A 10 8.87 -11.07 0.05
CA TRP A 10 7.86 -11.54 -0.89
C TRP A 10 7.98 -10.89 -2.28
N PHE A 11 8.26 -9.59 -2.32
CA PHE A 11 8.49 -8.87 -3.57
C PHE A 11 9.83 -9.24 -4.23
N ILE A 12 10.89 -9.44 -3.42
CA ILE A 12 12.20 -9.89 -3.94
C ILE A 12 12.07 -11.27 -4.57
N ASP A 13 11.43 -12.22 -3.89
CA ASP A 13 11.25 -13.61 -4.36
C ASP A 13 10.44 -13.69 -5.67
N ARG A 14 9.68 -12.65 -5.99
CA ARG A 14 8.86 -12.54 -7.21
C ARG A 14 9.42 -11.59 -8.26
N ASP A 15 10.68 -11.18 -8.07
CA ASP A 15 11.41 -10.36 -9.05
C ASP A 15 10.66 -9.05 -9.42
N LEU A 16 10.14 -8.34 -8.40
CA LEU A 16 9.47 -7.05 -8.60
C LEU A 16 10.36 -6.05 -9.35
N GLU A 17 11.68 -6.06 -9.10
CA GLU A 17 12.62 -5.09 -9.70
C GLU A 17 12.61 -5.13 -11.23
N ASN A 18 12.48 -6.34 -11.82
CA ASN A 18 12.44 -6.52 -13.27
C ASN A 18 11.01 -6.60 -13.83
N GLY A 19 10.05 -7.04 -13.02
CA GLY A 19 8.69 -7.29 -13.47
C GLY A 19 7.69 -6.19 -13.16
N GLY A 20 7.90 -5.42 -12.09
CA GLY A 20 7.01 -4.37 -11.64
C GLY A 20 7.26 -3.03 -12.33
N ARG A 21 6.21 -2.19 -12.39
CA ARG A 21 6.32 -0.81 -12.90
C ARG A 21 5.70 0.17 -11.91
N LEU A 22 6.33 1.33 -11.73
CA LEU A 22 5.86 2.37 -10.81
C LEU A 22 4.44 2.84 -11.13
N ASP A 23 4.15 3.09 -12.41
CA ASP A 23 2.83 3.55 -12.86
C ASP A 23 1.74 2.50 -12.55
N LYS A 24 2.02 1.22 -12.73
CA LYS A 24 1.07 0.14 -12.45
C LYS A 24 0.88 -0.09 -10.94
N GLN A 25 1.97 -0.05 -10.18
CA GLN A 25 1.90 -0.19 -8.73
C GLN A 25 1.22 1.03 -8.07
N SER A 26 1.43 2.24 -8.57
CA SER A 26 0.72 3.42 -8.06
C SER A 26 -0.78 3.37 -8.40
N LEU A 27 -1.16 2.83 -9.56
CA LEU A 27 -2.57 2.61 -9.89
C LEU A 27 -3.19 1.53 -8.99
N LYS A 28 -2.43 0.47 -8.66
CA LYS A 28 -2.87 -0.55 -7.70
C LYS A 28 -3.13 0.06 -6.32
N LEU A 29 -2.30 1.01 -5.88
CA LEU A 29 -2.54 1.73 -4.62
C LEU A 29 -3.87 2.49 -4.64
N SER A 30 -4.27 3.07 -5.79
CA SER A 30 -5.57 3.73 -5.92
C SER A 30 -6.74 2.75 -5.91
N GLU A 31 -6.56 1.55 -6.44
CA GLU A 31 -7.55 0.47 -6.36
C GLU A 31 -7.81 0.10 -4.89
N GLU A 32 -6.76 -0.21 -4.12
CA GLU A 32 -6.88 -0.56 -2.70
C GLU A 32 -7.45 0.58 -1.86
N PHE A 33 -7.06 1.83 -2.16
CA PHE A 33 -7.67 3.00 -1.53
C PHE A 33 -9.17 3.13 -1.84
N GLY A 34 -9.58 2.81 -3.06
CA GLY A 34 -11.00 2.78 -3.45
C GLY A 34 -11.78 1.73 -2.65
N GLU A 35 -11.19 0.56 -2.40
CA GLU A 35 -11.77 -0.49 -1.55
C GLU A 35 -11.88 -0.03 -0.08
N LEU A 36 -10.86 0.66 0.43
CA LEU A 36 -10.89 1.28 1.77
C LEU A 36 -12.06 2.26 1.90
N CYS A 37 -12.23 3.16 0.93
CA CYS A 37 -13.36 4.10 0.90
C CYS A 37 -14.70 3.37 0.85
N ALA A 38 -14.83 2.33 0.01
CA ALA A 38 -16.04 1.53 -0.10
C ALA A 38 -16.36 0.79 1.20
N GLY A 39 -15.34 0.23 1.86
CA GLY A 39 -15.45 -0.42 3.16
C GLY A 39 -15.95 0.55 4.23
N TYR A 40 -15.38 1.74 4.30
CA TYR A 40 -15.78 2.77 5.25
C TYR A 40 -17.23 3.22 5.04
N LEU A 41 -17.62 3.54 3.81
CA LEU A 41 -19.00 3.94 3.49
C LEU A 41 -20.03 2.86 3.81
N LYS A 42 -19.69 1.60 3.64
CA LYS A 42 -20.56 0.44 3.93
C LYS A 42 -20.45 -0.05 5.38
N LYS A 43 -19.62 0.60 6.20
CA LYS A 43 -19.32 0.17 7.58
C LYS A 43 -18.89 -1.30 7.67
N ASN A 44 -18.11 -1.76 6.68
CA ASN A 44 -17.62 -3.13 6.61
C ASN A 44 -16.21 -3.21 7.21
N GLU A 45 -16.15 -3.55 8.48
CA GLU A 45 -14.90 -3.64 9.25
C GLU A 45 -13.86 -4.57 8.60
N LYS A 46 -14.29 -5.72 8.07
CA LYS A 46 -13.39 -6.68 7.43
C LYS A 46 -12.71 -6.03 6.21
N VAL A 47 -13.50 -5.40 5.33
CA VAL A 47 -12.96 -4.74 4.13
C VAL A 47 -12.06 -3.58 4.51
N ILE A 48 -12.40 -2.79 5.55
CA ILE A 48 -11.55 -1.67 6.00
C ILE A 48 -10.17 -2.19 6.44
N LYS A 49 -10.14 -3.22 7.30
CA LYS A 49 -8.87 -3.79 7.79
C LYS A 49 -8.02 -4.38 6.68
N ASP A 50 -8.65 -5.10 5.78
CA ASP A 50 -8.04 -5.70 4.61
C ASP A 50 -7.39 -4.63 3.71
N SER A 51 -8.18 -3.64 3.28
CA SER A 51 -7.70 -2.56 2.41
C SER A 51 -6.60 -1.70 3.06
N ILE A 52 -6.61 -1.49 4.38
CA ILE A 52 -5.50 -0.83 5.09
C ILE A 52 -4.22 -1.63 4.92
N GLY A 53 -4.29 -2.94 5.12
CA GLY A 53 -3.15 -3.84 4.96
C GLY A 53 -2.66 -3.90 3.51
N ASP A 54 -3.57 -4.01 2.54
CA ASP A 54 -3.25 -4.07 1.12
C ASP A 54 -2.61 -2.78 0.61
N CYS A 55 -3.11 -1.61 1.05
CA CYS A 55 -2.43 -0.34 0.78
C CYS A 55 -0.98 -0.35 1.30
N ALA A 56 -0.75 -0.85 2.53
CA ALA A 56 0.60 -0.92 3.10
C ALA A 56 1.50 -1.89 2.30
N VAL A 57 0.99 -3.03 1.85
CA VAL A 57 1.71 -3.98 0.97
C VAL A 57 2.14 -3.29 -0.33
N VAL A 58 1.22 -2.59 -1.00
CA VAL A 58 1.54 -1.89 -2.26
C VAL A 58 2.58 -0.79 -2.05
N ILE A 59 2.52 -0.06 -0.91
CA ILE A 59 3.53 0.96 -0.55
C ILE A 59 4.93 0.32 -0.38
N VAL A 60 5.04 -0.88 0.19
CA VAL A 60 6.32 -1.62 0.24
C VAL A 60 6.83 -1.92 -1.16
N GLY A 61 5.95 -2.33 -2.08
CA GLY A 61 6.32 -2.55 -3.49
C GLY A 61 6.84 -1.28 -4.16
N LEU A 62 6.15 -0.15 -3.99
CA LEU A 62 6.57 1.15 -4.52
C LEU A 62 7.91 1.61 -3.93
N ALA A 63 8.08 1.47 -2.61
CA ALA A 63 9.33 1.79 -1.94
C ALA A 63 10.49 0.93 -2.44
N SER A 64 10.24 -0.37 -2.72
CA SER A 64 11.23 -1.28 -3.31
C SER A 64 11.68 -0.81 -4.69
N LEU A 65 10.74 -0.47 -5.57
CA LEU A 65 11.04 -0.03 -6.93
C LEU A 65 11.90 1.23 -6.96
N VAL A 66 11.67 2.17 -6.04
CA VAL A 66 12.50 3.39 -5.93
C VAL A 66 13.70 3.22 -5.01
N LYS A 67 13.97 2.01 -4.51
CA LYS A 67 15.09 1.69 -3.61
C LYS A 67 15.14 2.61 -2.38
N ALA A 68 13.96 2.88 -1.80
CA ALA A 68 13.82 3.71 -0.60
C ALA A 68 14.05 2.91 0.69
N ASP A 69 14.42 3.62 1.75
CA ASP A 69 14.48 3.04 3.09
C ASP A 69 13.05 2.87 3.66
N MET A 70 12.59 1.62 3.66
CA MET A 70 11.24 1.27 4.11
C MET A 70 11.06 1.53 5.62
N HIS A 71 12.11 1.31 6.44
CA HIS A 71 12.03 1.56 7.86
C HIS A 71 11.82 3.06 8.12
N LYS A 72 12.48 3.91 7.34
CA LYS A 72 12.24 5.35 7.42
C LYS A 72 10.81 5.69 7.02
N ILE A 73 10.30 5.16 5.91
CA ILE A 73 8.92 5.40 5.42
C ILE A 73 7.89 4.98 6.48
N PHE A 74 8.04 3.80 7.08
CA PHE A 74 7.07 3.26 8.04
C PHE A 74 7.16 3.88 9.43
N ASN A 75 8.27 4.51 9.79
CA ASN A 75 8.49 5.13 11.10
C ASN A 75 8.51 6.67 11.07
N GLU A 76 8.32 7.29 9.90
CA GLU A 76 8.22 8.75 9.79
C GLU A 76 7.03 9.25 10.61
N VAL A 77 7.29 10.25 11.43
CA VAL A 77 6.26 10.91 12.26
C VAL A 77 6.09 12.33 11.72
N PHE A 78 4.87 12.66 11.32
CA PHE A 78 4.51 14.02 10.97
C PHE A 78 3.91 14.71 12.19
N SER A 79 4.21 16.00 12.37
CA SER A 79 3.80 16.81 13.54
C SER A 79 2.34 17.26 13.48
N ASP A 80 1.56 16.69 12.61
CA ASP A 80 0.14 17.00 12.49
C ASP A 80 -0.60 16.49 13.75
N GLU A 81 -1.50 17.29 14.29
CA GLU A 81 -2.28 16.92 15.46
C GLU A 81 -3.08 15.65 15.16
N VAL A 82 -2.86 14.61 15.98
CA VAL A 82 -3.63 13.36 15.88
C VAL A 82 -5.02 13.63 16.45
N PHE A 83 -5.99 13.76 15.59
CA PHE A 83 -7.38 13.91 15.96
C PHE A 83 -7.99 12.55 16.26
N ASN A 84 -8.64 12.41 17.41
CA ASN A 84 -9.22 11.16 17.90
C ASN A 84 -10.76 11.10 17.72
N ASP A 85 -11.31 11.75 16.71
CA ASP A 85 -12.74 11.82 16.45
C ASP A 85 -13.09 11.15 15.11
N GLU A 86 -14.18 10.38 15.06
CA GLU A 86 -14.65 9.69 13.86
C GLU A 86 -14.88 10.66 12.66
N TYR A 87 -15.19 11.91 12.93
CA TYR A 87 -15.27 12.97 11.92
C TYR A 87 -13.97 13.12 11.10
N TYR A 88 -12.84 12.88 11.71
CA TYR A 88 -11.53 13.04 11.07
C TYR A 88 -11.11 11.87 10.18
N VAL A 89 -11.81 10.73 10.16
CA VAL A 89 -11.52 9.63 9.22
C VAL A 89 -11.65 10.11 7.77
N ILE A 90 -12.69 10.90 7.47
CA ILE A 90 -12.88 11.45 6.11
C ILE A 90 -11.74 12.40 5.75
N GLU A 91 -11.27 13.23 6.68
CA GLU A 91 -10.13 14.11 6.44
C GLU A 91 -8.86 13.30 6.19
N CYS A 92 -8.61 12.25 7.00
CA CYS A 92 -7.48 11.34 6.77
C CYS A 92 -7.56 10.66 5.39
N LEU A 93 -8.75 10.24 4.96
CA LEU A 93 -8.96 9.67 3.63
C LEU A 93 -8.67 10.70 2.52
N VAL A 94 -9.06 11.97 2.70
CA VAL A 94 -8.75 13.05 1.75
C VAL A 94 -7.24 13.30 1.65
N PHE A 95 -6.53 13.34 2.78
CA PHE A 95 -5.08 13.52 2.79
C PHE A 95 -4.34 12.31 2.23
N LEU A 96 -4.81 11.09 2.51
CA LEU A 96 -4.30 9.87 1.91
C LEU A 96 -4.47 9.90 0.38
N ASN A 97 -5.66 10.24 -0.11
CA ASN A 97 -5.91 10.39 -1.54
C ASN A 97 -4.99 11.42 -2.21
N ARG A 98 -4.71 12.54 -1.53
CA ARG A 98 -3.77 13.54 -2.01
C ARG A 98 -2.35 12.98 -2.14
N ALA A 99 -1.85 12.25 -1.12
CA ALA A 99 -0.55 11.63 -1.17
C ALA A 99 -0.47 10.60 -2.31
N ILE A 100 -1.49 9.76 -2.49
CA ILE A 100 -1.60 8.80 -3.60
C ILE A 100 -1.57 9.52 -4.96
N SER A 101 -2.31 10.61 -5.10
CA SER A 101 -2.33 11.41 -6.33
C SER A 101 -0.95 12.00 -6.65
N ASN A 102 -0.23 12.49 -5.64
CA ASN A 102 1.14 12.97 -5.82
C ASN A 102 2.08 11.85 -6.26
N ILE A 103 1.98 10.66 -5.66
CA ILE A 103 2.75 9.47 -6.07
C ILE A 103 2.51 9.15 -7.55
N GLN A 104 1.26 9.20 -8.02
CA GLN A 104 0.91 8.92 -9.41
C GLN A 104 1.40 9.99 -10.40
N LEU A 105 1.38 11.25 -9.98
CA LEU A 105 1.87 12.37 -10.80
C LEU A 105 3.39 12.45 -10.82
N SER A 106 4.07 11.84 -9.84
CA SER A 106 5.51 11.76 -9.78
C SER A 106 5.99 10.68 -10.74
N ASN A 107 6.58 11.09 -11.86
CA ASN A 107 7.26 10.16 -12.77
C ASN A 107 8.73 10.01 -12.36
N GLU A 108 9.46 9.11 -13.01
CA GLU A 108 10.89 8.83 -12.76
C GLU A 108 11.80 10.08 -12.80
N PHE A 109 11.33 11.18 -13.37
CA PHE A 109 12.03 12.47 -13.50
C PHE A 109 11.67 13.46 -12.38
N THR A 110 10.67 13.17 -11.56
CA THR A 110 10.32 14.01 -10.42
C THR A 110 11.24 13.70 -9.23
N ASN A 111 11.47 14.70 -8.40
CA ASN A 111 12.35 14.60 -7.24
C ASN A 111 11.99 13.38 -6.38
N ARG A 112 12.89 12.39 -6.35
CA ARG A 112 12.76 11.14 -5.58
C ARG A 112 12.44 11.39 -4.10
N ASP A 113 12.94 12.48 -3.53
CA ASP A 113 12.69 12.79 -2.11
C ASP A 113 11.22 13.17 -1.87
N ILE A 114 10.59 13.87 -2.80
CA ILE A 114 9.15 14.18 -2.73
C ILE A 114 8.34 12.90 -2.81
N TYR A 115 8.70 11.99 -3.70
CA TYR A 115 8.05 10.68 -3.83
C TYR A 115 8.10 9.89 -2.51
N ILE A 116 9.27 9.83 -1.88
CA ILE A 116 9.47 9.14 -0.60
C ILE A 116 8.64 9.79 0.52
N VAL A 117 8.56 11.13 0.54
CA VAL A 117 7.72 11.85 1.52
C VAL A 117 6.24 11.51 1.34
N ASP A 118 5.73 11.38 0.11
CA ASP A 118 4.34 11.04 -0.12
C ASP A 118 4.05 9.55 0.19
N LEU A 119 5.03 8.64 0.03
CA LEU A 119 4.93 7.27 0.56
C LEU A 119 4.84 7.26 2.10
N SER A 120 5.70 8.04 2.78
CA SER A 120 5.66 8.18 4.25
C SER A 120 4.33 8.77 4.73
N ARG A 121 3.81 9.79 4.05
CA ARG A 121 2.49 10.38 4.34
C ARG A 121 1.38 9.37 4.18
N SER A 122 1.44 8.53 3.15
CA SER A 122 0.42 7.49 2.94
C SER A 122 0.39 6.49 4.11
N ILE A 123 1.54 6.04 4.60
CA ILE A 123 1.62 5.18 5.80
C ILE A 123 1.11 5.92 7.04
N TYR A 124 1.48 7.18 7.21
CA TYR A 124 1.01 8.00 8.33
C TYR A 124 -0.52 8.09 8.37
N TRP A 125 -1.16 8.39 7.24
CA TRP A 125 -2.63 8.49 7.18
C TRP A 125 -3.32 7.14 7.35
N LEU A 126 -2.77 6.04 6.85
CA LEU A 126 -3.28 4.69 7.11
C LEU A 126 -3.24 4.34 8.60
N LYS A 127 -2.14 4.66 9.29
CA LYS A 127 -2.01 4.50 10.75
C LYS A 127 -3.02 5.37 11.51
N SER A 128 -3.21 6.62 11.07
CA SER A 128 -4.17 7.55 11.67
C SER A 128 -5.60 7.02 11.54
N ILE A 129 -6.00 6.56 10.34
CA ILE A 129 -7.32 5.94 10.11
C ILE A 129 -7.50 4.71 11.00
N SER A 130 -6.50 3.84 11.07
CA SER A 130 -6.54 2.64 11.93
C SER A 130 -6.76 3.02 13.39
N ASN A 131 -6.01 4.00 13.88
CA ASN A 131 -6.06 4.44 15.28
C ASN A 131 -7.43 5.05 15.63
N ILE A 132 -7.98 5.92 14.77
CA ILE A 132 -9.31 6.55 14.97
C ILE A 132 -10.41 5.47 15.01
N LEU A 133 -10.31 4.45 14.16
CA LEU A 133 -11.25 3.35 14.08
C LEU A 133 -11.00 2.25 15.14
N CYS A 134 -10.05 2.45 16.05
CA CYS A 134 -9.64 1.49 17.07
C CYS A 134 -9.14 0.16 16.48
N TYR A 135 -8.51 0.19 15.31
CA TYR A 135 -7.84 -0.97 14.72
C TYR A 135 -6.33 -0.91 14.98
N ASN A 136 -5.68 -2.05 15.00
CA ASN A 136 -4.24 -2.15 15.04
C ASN A 136 -3.70 -2.20 13.60
N PHE A 137 -2.92 -1.19 13.20
CA PHE A 137 -2.34 -1.13 11.86
C PHE A 137 -1.44 -2.33 11.55
N GLU A 138 -0.62 -2.76 12.52
CA GLU A 138 0.30 -3.89 12.32
C GLU A 138 -0.48 -5.21 12.13
N GLU A 139 -1.63 -5.38 12.80
CA GLU A 139 -2.51 -6.53 12.58
C GLU A 139 -3.15 -6.49 11.19
N CYS A 140 -3.60 -5.33 10.71
CA CYS A 140 -4.12 -5.17 9.35
C CYS A 140 -3.05 -5.52 8.31
N PHE A 141 -1.83 -5.04 8.51
CA PHE A 141 -0.70 -5.31 7.62
C PHE A 141 -0.30 -6.80 7.63
N GLU A 142 -0.30 -7.43 8.81
CA GLU A 142 -0.03 -8.86 8.93
C GLU A 142 -1.11 -9.70 8.24
N LEU A 143 -2.39 -9.34 8.37
CA LEU A 143 -3.49 -10.03 7.67
C LEU A 143 -3.28 -10.01 6.15
N ALA A 144 -2.99 -8.85 5.57
CA ALA A 144 -2.69 -8.73 4.15
C ALA A 144 -1.47 -9.58 3.73
N TYR A 145 -0.41 -9.61 4.54
CA TYR A 145 0.72 -10.49 4.28
C TYR A 145 0.32 -11.97 4.30
N GLN A 146 -0.49 -12.41 5.26
CA GLN A 146 -0.96 -13.79 5.33
C GLN A 146 -1.76 -14.20 4.09
N GLU A 147 -2.48 -13.28 3.46
CA GLU A 147 -3.20 -13.55 2.20
C GLU A 147 -2.29 -13.69 0.99
N ILE A 148 -1.19 -12.92 0.96
CA ILE A 148 -0.30 -12.92 -0.22
C ILE A 148 0.87 -13.90 -0.13
N LYS A 149 1.31 -14.30 1.06
CA LYS A 149 2.56 -15.05 1.28
C LYS A 149 2.74 -16.25 0.36
N ASP A 150 1.67 -17.03 0.16
CA ASP A 150 1.65 -18.23 -0.67
C ASP A 150 1.09 -17.98 -2.09
N ARG A 151 0.75 -16.73 -2.40
CA ARG A 151 0.16 -16.34 -3.69
C ARG A 151 1.15 -16.59 -4.82
N LYS A 152 0.76 -17.41 -5.78
CA LYS A 152 1.50 -17.67 -7.01
C LYS A 152 1.00 -16.76 -8.13
N GLY A 153 1.91 -16.40 -9.03
CA GLY A 153 1.61 -15.53 -10.15
C GLY A 153 2.89 -15.04 -10.81
N ARG A 154 2.76 -14.13 -11.74
CA ARG A 154 3.89 -13.48 -12.40
C ARG A 154 3.56 -12.05 -12.81
N TRP A 155 4.58 -11.27 -13.10
CA TRP A 155 4.43 -9.92 -13.62
C TRP A 155 4.06 -9.96 -15.09
N ILE A 156 3.03 -9.21 -15.47
CA ILE A 156 2.62 -8.94 -16.85
C ILE A 156 2.43 -7.44 -16.98
N ASP A 157 3.16 -6.81 -17.86
CA ASP A 157 3.11 -5.36 -18.12
C ASP A 157 3.20 -4.49 -16.84
N GLY A 158 3.99 -4.96 -15.87
CA GLY A 158 4.22 -4.23 -14.61
C GLY A 158 3.21 -4.48 -13.50
N SER A 159 2.21 -5.33 -13.75
CA SER A 159 1.21 -5.77 -12.76
C SER A 159 1.42 -7.23 -12.38
N PHE A 160 1.31 -7.57 -11.08
CA PHE A 160 1.33 -8.96 -10.64
C PHE A 160 -0.01 -9.63 -10.91
N VAL A 161 -0.02 -10.62 -11.81
CA VAL A 161 -1.22 -11.39 -12.18
C VAL A 161 -1.18 -12.72 -11.44
N LYS A 162 -2.26 -13.03 -10.70
CA LYS A 162 -2.41 -14.29 -9.97
C LYS A 162 -2.44 -15.46 -10.95
N TRP A 163 -1.96 -16.63 -10.51
CA TRP A 163 -1.89 -17.82 -11.35
C TRP A 163 -3.25 -18.22 -11.93
N GLU A 164 -4.32 -18.11 -11.14
CA GLU A 164 -5.70 -18.39 -11.56
C GLU A 164 -6.19 -17.47 -12.68
N ASP A 165 -5.73 -16.20 -12.68
CA ASP A 165 -6.16 -15.15 -13.62
C ASP A 165 -5.29 -15.10 -14.90
N LEU A 166 -4.24 -15.92 -14.98
CA LEU A 166 -3.40 -16.00 -16.16
C LEU A 166 -4.15 -16.63 -17.33
N PRO A 167 -3.98 -16.09 -18.56
CA PRO A 167 -4.43 -16.78 -19.78
C PRO A 167 -3.86 -18.21 -19.86
N ASP A 168 -4.63 -19.17 -20.40
CA ASP A 168 -4.24 -20.59 -20.39
C ASP A 168 -2.94 -20.86 -21.15
N ASP A 169 -2.66 -20.13 -22.22
CA ASP A 169 -1.40 -20.17 -22.98
C ASP A 169 -0.20 -19.58 -22.20
N SER A 170 -0.45 -18.90 -21.11
CA SER A 170 0.53 -18.29 -20.22
C SER A 170 0.84 -19.13 -18.96
N LYS A 171 0.17 -20.27 -18.76
CA LYS A 171 0.33 -21.17 -17.61
C LYS A 171 1.35 -22.27 -17.81
N ILE A 172 2.11 -22.23 -18.91
CA ILE A 172 3.14 -23.21 -19.27
C ILE A 172 4.49 -22.80 -18.68
#